data_41f39d467f9fe99d2fcd82aec295436e
#
_entry.id   41f39d467f9fe99d2fcd82aec295436e
#
_cell.length_a   1.000
_cell.length_b   1.000
_cell.length_c   1.000
_cell.angle_alpha   90.00
_cell.angle_beta   90.00
_cell.angle_gamma   90.00
#
_symmetry.space_group_name_H-M   'P 1'
#
loop_
_entity.id
_entity.type
_entity.pdbx_description
1 polymer ?
#
loop_
_entity_poly.entity_id
_entity_poly.type
_entity_poly.pdbx_seq_one_letter_code
_entity_poly.pdbx_strand_id
1 'polypeptide(L)' 'RPLPENYHSAYQRWKAGAITGTAAAKECGMPLSTFRYRAEIYEKAKLL' A
#
# COMPACT_ATOMS: atom_id res chain seq x y z
N ARG A 1 -9.16 -0.65 -12.64
CA ARG A 1 -9.83 -1.29 -11.53
C ARG A 1 -9.42 -0.66 -10.20
N PRO A 2 -10.35 -0.35 -9.32
CA PRO A 2 -9.99 0.32 -8.08
C PRO A 2 -9.16 -0.58 -7.16
N LEU A 3 -8.38 0.07 -6.32
CA LEU A 3 -7.58 -0.65 -5.34
C LEU A 3 -8.48 -1.30 -4.30
N PRO A 4 -8.02 -2.40 -3.66
CA PRO A 4 -8.78 -3.01 -2.58
C PRO A 4 -9.02 -2.02 -1.45
N GLU A 5 -10.13 -2.17 -0.76
CA GLU A 5 -10.44 -1.28 0.35
C GLU A 5 -9.37 -1.33 1.43
N ASN A 6 -8.87 -2.50 1.71
CA ASN A 6 -7.87 -2.64 2.76
C ASN A 6 -6.49 -2.13 2.35
N TYR A 7 -6.31 -1.72 1.09
CA TYR A 7 -5.05 -1.16 0.66
C TYR A 7 -4.73 0.12 1.43
N HIS A 8 -5.73 0.98 1.56
CA HIS A 8 -5.54 2.25 2.26
C HIS A 8 -5.13 2.01 3.73
N SER A 9 -5.81 1.09 4.39
CA SER A 9 -5.48 0.72 5.76
C SER A 9 -4.06 0.17 5.87
N ALA A 10 -3.73 -0.77 4.98
CA ALA A 10 -2.41 -1.38 4.99
C ALA A 10 -1.33 -0.34 4.71
N TYR A 11 -1.60 0.57 3.79
CA TYR A 11 -0.67 1.63 3.46
C TYR A 11 -0.39 2.52 4.67
N GLN A 12 -1.44 2.91 5.36
CA GLN A 12 -1.30 3.77 6.53
C GLN A 12 -0.50 3.09 7.64
N ARG A 13 -0.77 1.82 7.87
CA ARG A 13 -0.04 1.06 8.89
C ARG A 13 1.42 0.92 8.51
N TRP A 14 1.68 0.69 7.24
CA TRP A 14 3.04 0.57 6.75
C TRP A 14 3.81 1.87 6.95
N LYS A 15 3.21 2.98 6.59
CA LYS A 15 3.86 4.28 6.73
C LYS A 15 4.05 4.66 8.19
N ALA A 16 3.14 4.22 9.03
CA ALA A 16 3.25 4.47 10.47
C ALA A 16 4.27 3.57 11.15
N GLY A 17 4.76 2.55 10.44
CA GLY A 17 5.71 1.62 11.01
C GLY A 17 5.08 0.51 11.82
N ALA A 18 3.75 0.37 11.76
CA ALA A 18 3.07 -0.68 12.51
C ALA A 18 3.30 -2.05 11.90
N ILE A 19 3.42 -2.11 10.57
CA ILE A 19 3.68 -3.35 9.87
C ILE A 19 4.73 -3.12 8.79
N THR A 20 5.33 -4.20 8.31
CA THR A 20 6.31 -4.09 7.25
C THR A 20 5.62 -4.01 5.89
N GLY A 21 6.36 -3.57 4.88
CA GLY A 21 5.83 -3.52 3.53
C GLY A 21 5.41 -4.89 3.03
N THR A 22 6.17 -5.92 3.38
CA THR A 22 5.84 -7.28 3.00
C THR A 22 4.51 -7.72 3.61
N ALA A 23 4.31 -7.41 4.89
CA ALA A 23 3.05 -7.76 5.55
C ALA A 23 1.89 -7.01 4.93
N ALA A 24 2.08 -5.72 4.64
CA ALA A 24 1.04 -4.91 4.02
C ALA A 24 0.68 -5.45 2.64
N ALA A 25 1.69 -5.82 1.86
CA ALA A 25 1.46 -6.37 0.53
C ALA A 25 0.69 -7.68 0.61
N LYS A 26 1.02 -8.51 1.59
CA LYS A 26 0.32 -9.77 1.78
C LYS A 26 -1.15 -9.55 2.11
N GLU A 27 -1.43 -8.57 2.95
CA GLU A 27 -2.80 -8.27 3.30
C GLU A 27 -3.60 -7.81 2.09
N CYS A 28 -2.93 -7.13 1.17
CA CYS A 28 -3.57 -6.68 -0.05
C CYS A 28 -3.61 -7.75 -1.12
N GLY A 29 -2.94 -8.88 -0.91
CA GLY A 29 -2.94 -9.97 -1.87
C GLY A 29 -2.10 -9.68 -3.10
N MET A 30 -1.03 -8.92 -2.95
CA MET A 30 -0.16 -8.57 -4.07
C MET A 30 1.31 -8.70 -3.65
N PRO A 31 2.22 -8.86 -4.64
CA PRO A 31 3.64 -8.90 -4.34
C PRO A 31 4.14 -7.57 -3.78
N LEU A 32 5.24 -7.63 -3.05
CA LEU A 32 5.81 -6.43 -2.46
C LEU A 32 6.15 -5.38 -3.51
N SER A 33 6.73 -5.80 -4.62
CA SER A 33 7.10 -4.84 -5.65
C SER A 33 5.86 -4.13 -6.22
N THR A 34 4.79 -4.86 -6.42
CA THR A 34 3.54 -4.25 -6.88
C THR A 34 2.98 -3.30 -5.82
N PHE A 35 3.05 -3.71 -4.57
CA PHE A 35 2.56 -2.88 -3.47
C PHE A 35 3.31 -1.55 -3.43
N ARG A 36 4.63 -1.62 -3.52
CA ARG A 36 5.44 -0.40 -3.49
C ARG A 36 5.18 0.49 -4.69
N TYR A 37 5.02 -0.12 -5.87
CA TYR A 37 4.73 0.63 -7.07
C TYR A 37 3.40 1.37 -6.93
N ARG A 38 2.39 0.69 -6.42
CA ARG A 38 1.09 1.30 -6.22
C ARG A 38 1.15 2.40 -5.15
N ALA A 39 1.96 2.18 -4.11
CA ALA A 39 2.10 3.18 -3.06
C ALA A 39 2.71 4.46 -3.62
N GLU A 40 3.66 4.33 -4.52
CA GLU A 40 4.29 5.48 -5.14
C GLU A 40 3.26 6.30 -5.93
N ILE A 41 2.45 5.62 -6.73
CA ILE A 41 1.41 6.27 -7.51
C ILE A 41 0.38 6.92 -6.59
N TYR A 42 0.02 6.21 -5.54
CA TYR A 42 -0.95 6.69 -4.56
C TYR A 42 -0.47 7.99 -3.91
N GLU A 43 0.80 8.03 -3.55
CA GLU A 43 1.37 9.23 -2.94
C GLU A 43 1.40 10.39 -3.91
N LYS A 44 1.75 10.13 -5.15
CA LYS A 44 1.76 11.18 -6.17
C LYS A 44 0.37 11.76 -6.37
N ALA A 45 -0.62 10.88 -6.46
CA ALA A 45 -1.99 11.34 -6.65
C ALA A 45 -2.46 12.17 -5.46
N LYS A 46 -2.04 11.78 -4.27
CA LYS A 46 -2.46 12.46 -3.07
C LYS A 46 -1.81 13.84 -2.94
N LEU A 47 -0.59 13.96 -3.41
CA LEU A 47 0.12 15.23 -3.35
C LEU A 47 -0.37 16.23 -4.38
N LEU A 48 -1.01 15.76 -5.41
CA LEU A 48 -1.58 16.63 -6.43
C LEU A 48 -2.95 17.13 -6.01
#